data_de0b0c250f86ce779920e89490441135
#
_entry.id   de0b0c250f86ce779920e89490441135
#
_cell.length_a   1.000
_cell.length_b   1.000
_cell.length_c   1.000
_cell.angle_alpha   90.00
_cell.angle_beta   90.00
_cell.angle_gamma   90.00
#
_symmetry.space_group_name_H-M   'P 1'
#
loop_
_entity.id
_entity.type
_entity.pdbx_description
1 polymer ?
#
loop_
_entity_poly.entity_id
_entity_poly.type
_entity_poly.pdbx_seq_one_letter_code
_entity_poly.pdbx_strand_id
1 'polypeptide(L)' 'MRTGIVKWFNDSKGFGFIKPDDGSDDLFAHFSEIQPQGRTEFRSLQENQHVTFDVKRGPKGLQASNIKPA' A
#
# COMPACT_ATOMS: atom_id res chain seq x y z
N MET A 1 6.88 -8.64 -7.81
CA MET A 1 6.72 -7.23 -7.43
C MET A 1 5.75 -6.57 -8.39
N ARG A 2 4.79 -5.87 -7.87
CA ARG A 2 3.77 -5.19 -8.67
C ARG A 2 3.85 -3.69 -8.44
N THR A 3 3.28 -2.92 -9.34
CA THR A 3 3.22 -1.47 -9.20
C THR A 3 1.76 -1.02 -9.17
N GLY A 4 1.53 0.13 -8.57
CA GLY A 4 0.20 0.70 -8.49
C GLY A 4 0.23 2.12 -7.96
N ILE A 5 -0.96 2.65 -7.77
CA ILE A 5 -1.14 4.02 -7.28
C ILE A 5 -2.02 3.97 -6.03
N VAL A 6 -1.62 4.70 -5.01
CA VAL A 6 -2.41 4.80 -3.78
C VAL A 6 -3.71 5.53 -4.11
N LYS A 7 -4.83 4.88 -3.87
CA LYS A 7 -6.14 5.48 -4.09
C LYS A 7 -6.47 6.47 -2.97
N TRP A 8 -6.26 6.06 -1.74
CA TRP A 8 -6.33 6.92 -0.57
C TRP A 8 -5.70 6.20 0.61
N PHE A 9 -5.33 6.95 1.63
CA PHE A 9 -4.76 6.37 2.83
C PHE A 9 -5.14 7.24 4.04
N ASN A 10 -5.57 6.60 5.12
CA ASN A 10 -5.96 7.29 6.34
C ASN A 10 -4.90 7.06 7.41
N ASP A 11 -4.09 8.09 7.69
CA ASP A 11 -3.01 8.00 8.66
C ASP A 11 -3.51 7.73 10.07
N SER A 12 -4.66 8.26 10.42
CA SER A 12 -5.22 8.08 11.76
C SER A 12 -5.62 6.65 12.02
N LYS A 13 -6.18 5.99 11.01
CA LYS A 13 -6.61 4.60 11.12
C LYS A 13 -5.55 3.61 10.68
N GLY A 14 -4.55 4.07 9.94
CA GLY A 14 -3.43 3.25 9.54
C GLY A 14 -3.71 2.31 8.38
N PHE A 15 -4.64 2.64 7.49
CA PHE A 15 -4.91 1.80 6.33
C PHE A 15 -5.45 2.61 5.16
N GLY A 16 -5.43 2.00 3.99
CA GLY A 16 -5.94 2.59 2.78
C GLY A 16 -6.03 1.55 1.68
N PHE A 17 -6.08 2.02 0.45
CA PHE A 17 -6.20 1.13 -0.71
C PHE A 17 -5.26 1.55 -1.81
N ILE A 18 -4.76 0.55 -2.53
CA ILE A 18 -3.88 0.74 -3.69
C ILE A 18 -4.60 0.19 -4.91
N LYS A 19 -4.58 0.96 -5.99
CA LYS A 19 -5.11 0.52 -7.28
C LYS A 19 -3.96 -0.02 -8.10
N PRO A 20 -3.93 -1.34 -8.38
CA PRO A 20 -2.87 -1.92 -9.20
C PRO A 20 -2.89 -1.37 -10.62
N ASP A 21 -1.70 -1.20 -11.21
CA ASP A 21 -1.57 -0.69 -12.58
C ASP A 21 -2.14 -1.65 -13.62
N ASP A 22 -2.26 -2.92 -13.29
CA ASP A 22 -2.76 -3.93 -14.21
C ASP A 22 -4.30 -3.94 -14.33
N GLY A 23 -4.97 -3.05 -13.63
CA GLY A 23 -6.42 -2.97 -13.67
C GLY A 23 -7.16 -3.91 -12.74
N SER A 24 -6.43 -4.63 -11.89
CA SER A 24 -7.04 -5.51 -10.89
C SER A 24 -7.84 -4.70 -9.87
N ASP A 25 -8.62 -5.40 -9.06
CA ASP A 25 -9.36 -4.77 -7.97
C ASP A 25 -8.43 -4.10 -6.97
N ASP A 26 -8.93 -3.07 -6.30
CA ASP A 26 -8.16 -2.37 -5.27
C ASP A 26 -7.69 -3.34 -4.19
N LEU A 27 -6.48 -3.10 -3.69
CA LEU A 27 -5.90 -3.93 -2.65
C LEU A 27 -5.86 -3.16 -1.34
N PHE A 28 -6.21 -3.84 -0.26
CA PHE A 28 -6.10 -3.28 1.08
C PHE A 28 -4.63 -3.06 1.43
N ALA A 29 -4.30 -1.89 1.98
CA ALA A 29 -2.94 -1.54 2.37
C ALA A 29 -2.96 -1.10 3.84
N HIS A 30 -2.31 -1.89 4.70
CA HIS A 30 -2.20 -1.59 6.12
C HIS A 30 -0.82 -1.02 6.43
N PHE A 31 -0.74 -0.10 7.40
CA PHE A 31 0.53 0.57 7.69
C PHE A 31 1.64 -0.40 8.06
N SER A 32 1.30 -1.54 8.65
CA SER A 32 2.29 -2.54 9.02
C SER A 32 2.97 -3.17 7.79
N GLU A 33 2.37 -3.03 6.62
CA GLU A 33 2.93 -3.57 5.38
C GLU A 33 3.75 -2.54 4.62
N ILE A 34 3.82 -1.31 5.10
CA ILE A 34 4.61 -0.25 4.47
C ILE A 34 6.03 -0.34 5.01
N GLN A 35 7.00 -0.43 4.10
CA GLN A 35 8.41 -0.49 4.49
C GLN A 35 8.87 0.88 4.96
N PRO A 36 9.58 0.95 6.10
CA PRO A 36 10.15 2.23 6.54
C PRO A 36 11.10 2.79 5.49
N GLN A 37 11.05 4.10 5.30
CA GLN A 37 11.89 4.78 4.32
C GLN A 37 12.89 5.68 5.06
N GLY A 38 14.18 5.39 4.84
CA GLY A 38 15.23 6.20 5.41
C GLY A 38 15.21 6.19 6.93
N ARG A 39 15.33 7.37 7.52
CA ARG A 39 15.40 7.53 8.98
C ARG A 39 14.05 7.69 9.64
N THR A 40 13.01 7.81 8.85
CA THR A 40 11.68 8.02 9.42
C THR A 40 11.02 6.69 9.73
N GLU A 41 10.37 6.61 10.87
CA GLU A 41 9.55 5.46 11.22
C GLU A 41 8.10 5.68 10.81
N PHE A 42 7.81 6.83 10.22
CA PHE A 42 6.47 7.18 9.81
C PHE A 42 6.08 6.36 8.60
N ARG A 43 5.04 5.55 8.76
CA ARG A 43 4.58 4.62 7.74
C ARG A 43 3.24 5.10 7.21
N SER A 44 3.28 5.96 6.22
CA SER A 44 2.06 6.44 5.59
C SER A 44 2.24 6.54 4.09
N LEU A 45 1.11 6.62 3.40
CA LEU A 45 1.08 6.77 1.96
C LEU A 45 0.26 8.01 1.65
N GLN A 46 0.57 8.62 0.52
CA GLN A 46 -0.18 9.79 0.06
C GLN A 46 -1.07 9.40 -1.11
N GLU A 47 -2.19 10.10 -1.23
CA GLU A 47 -3.10 9.90 -2.35
C GLU A 47 -2.35 10.11 -3.67
N ASN A 48 -2.60 9.22 -4.62
CA ASN A 48 -1.98 9.23 -5.95
C ASN A 48 -0.48 8.94 -5.96
N GLN A 49 0.09 8.50 -4.85
CA GLN A 49 1.50 8.14 -4.80
C GLN A 49 1.73 6.82 -5.55
N HIS A 50 2.80 6.78 -6.36
CA HIS A 50 3.22 5.55 -7.02
C HIS A 50 3.97 4.67 -6.04
N VAL A 51 3.62 3.39 -6.01
CA VAL A 51 4.24 2.43 -5.08
C VAL A 51 4.52 1.11 -5.77
N THR A 52 5.44 0.35 -5.21
CA THR A 52 5.63 -1.06 -5.54
C THR A 52 5.18 -1.89 -4.35
N PHE A 53 4.71 -3.08 -4.62
CA PHE A 53 4.20 -3.94 -3.56
C PHE A 53 4.13 -5.38 -4.02
N ASP A 54 3.94 -6.28 -3.07
CA ASP A 54 3.60 -7.67 -3.33
C ASP A 54 2.16 -7.90 -2.92
N VAL A 55 1.57 -8.99 -3.41
CA VAL A 55 0.19 -9.35 -3.08
C VAL A 55 0.20 -10.55 -2.18
N LYS A 56 -0.56 -10.49 -1.10
CA LYS A 56 -0.74 -11.64 -0.23
C LYS A 56 -2.21 -11.80 0.13
N ARG A 57 -2.58 -12.98 0.58
CA ARG A 57 -3.93 -13.24 1.04
C ARG A 57 -4.04 -12.91 2.52
N GLY A 58 -5.02 -12.10 2.87
CA GLY A 58 -5.26 -11.72 4.25
C GLY A 58 -6.69 -12.07 4.69
N PRO A 59 -7.04 -11.73 5.92
CA PRO A 59 -8.38 -12.03 6.45
C PRO A 59 -9.51 -11.39 5.67
N LYS A 60 -9.25 -10.28 5.00
CA LYS A 60 -10.24 -9.56 4.22
C LYS A 60 -10.11 -9.81 2.72
N GLY A 61 -9.32 -10.80 2.33
CA GLY A 61 -9.04 -11.09 0.93
C GLY A 61 -7.63 -10.72 0.56
N LEU A 62 -7.40 -10.39 -0.71
CA LEU A 62 -6.07 -10.00 -1.17
C LEU A 62 -5.69 -8.64 -0.63
N GLN A 63 -4.43 -8.50 -0.23
CA GLN A 63 -3.93 -7.23 0.27
C GLN A 63 -2.49 -7.01 -0.18
N ALA A 64 -2.07 -5.74 -0.18
CA ALA A 64 -0.72 -5.36 -0.55
C ALA A 64 0.23 -5.61 0.62
N SER A 65 1.47 -6.02 0.31
CA SER A 65 2.51 -6.22 1.30
C SER A 65 3.83 -5.68 0.75
N ASN A 66 4.81 -5.48 1.63
CA ASN A 66 6.12 -4.93 1.25
C ASN A 66 5.98 -3.65 0.43
N ILE A 67 5.13 -2.75 0.87
CA ILE A 67 4.80 -1.53 0.12
C ILE A 67 5.95 -0.54 0.22
N LYS A 68 6.40 -0.04 -0.93
CA LYS A 68 7.50 0.93 -1.01
C LYS A 68 7.15 2.00 -2.03
N PRO A 69 7.67 3.23 -1.88
CA PRO A 69 7.56 4.21 -2.95
C PRO A 69 8.23 3.68 -4.21
N ALA A 70 7.59 3.93 -5.33
CA ALA A 70 8.15 3.51 -6.62
C ALA A 70 9.27 4.45 -7.07
#